data_a9665091d2d6d56357122bba8d3148ca
#
_entry.id   a9665091d2d6d56357122bba8d3148ca
#
_cell.length_a   1.000
_cell.length_b   1.000
_cell.length_c   1.000
_cell.angle_alpha   90.00
_cell.angle_beta   90.00
_cell.angle_gamma   90.00
#
_symmetry.space_group_name_H-M   'P 1'
#
loop_
_entity.id
_entity.type
_entity.pdbx_description
1 polymer ?
#
loop_
_entity_poly.entity_id
_entity_poly.type
_entity_poly.pdbx_seq_one_letter_code
_entity_poly.pdbx_strand_id
1 'polypeptide(L)'
;MPLDAICLRAVLHELRPQLIGARIDKVQQPARDQIVLLLRGNLRLLLNAGANQPRIQLTNILRDNPAQPPMFCMLLRKHLVGARVLSIEQPDLERMVILTLQCTDEFGEISQKQLVLECMGRRSNLVLLDAQGRIVECLRRVDADLSATRQLLPGLFYHLPTPLDKLSLLSQEEDSLALAQRGGDAEQAVDKWVLDHYTGISPLIAREFAFRAGRETDVRFGALNDTQRGALVQEFSDTANAVKEDNYMPVILYRDSKPVDFTYRPIAQYGAETQVETRESFSQMLDEFYDARERQELSARRGRELTDRKSTRLNSSHTDISRMPSSA
;
A
#
# COMPACT_ATOMS: atom_id res chain seq x y z
N MET A 1 7.61 4.72 -0.36
CA MET A 1 6.33 4.20 0.18
C MET A 1 6.67 3.32 1.36
N PRO A 2 6.09 3.57 2.53
CA PRO A 2 6.39 2.77 3.71
C PRO A 2 5.87 1.33 3.63
N LEU A 3 4.72 1.07 2.96
CA LEU A 3 4.19 -0.28 2.79
C LEU A 3 4.94 -1.00 1.67
N ASP A 4 5.94 -1.80 2.05
CA ASP A 4 6.62 -2.72 1.13
C ASP A 4 5.91 -4.08 1.06
N ALA A 5 6.40 -4.99 0.23
CA ALA A 5 5.71 -6.25 0.01
C ALA A 5 5.79 -7.20 1.22
N ILE A 6 6.86 -7.13 2.01
CA ILE A 6 7.00 -7.93 3.23
C ILE A 6 6.05 -7.40 4.31
N CYS A 7 5.97 -6.08 4.48
CA CYS A 7 4.99 -5.47 5.39
C CYS A 7 3.55 -5.78 4.96
N LEU A 8 3.25 -5.73 3.66
CA LEU A 8 1.95 -6.14 3.13
C LEU A 8 1.65 -7.61 3.47
N ARG A 9 2.63 -8.52 3.32
CA ARG A 9 2.50 -9.92 3.70
C ARG A 9 2.17 -10.09 5.18
N ALA A 10 2.82 -9.32 6.05
CA ALA A 10 2.55 -9.31 7.48
C ALA A 10 1.11 -8.85 7.80
N VAL A 11 0.63 -7.82 7.12
CA VAL A 11 -0.77 -7.38 7.21
C VAL A 11 -1.72 -8.50 6.79
N LEU A 12 -1.44 -9.17 5.66
CA LEU A 12 -2.29 -10.27 5.18
C LEU A 12 -2.29 -11.47 6.12
N HIS A 13 -1.16 -11.78 6.75
CA HIS A 13 -1.09 -12.82 7.79
C HIS A 13 -2.07 -12.51 8.93
N GLU A 14 -2.11 -11.28 9.40
CA GLU A 14 -3.05 -10.82 10.45
C GLU A 14 -4.51 -10.88 9.99
N LEU A 15 -4.79 -10.53 8.73
CA LEU A 15 -6.15 -10.44 8.20
C LEU A 15 -6.78 -11.81 7.92
N ARG A 16 -6.01 -12.79 7.44
CA ARG A 16 -6.52 -14.10 7.01
C ARG A 16 -7.43 -14.79 8.02
N PRO A 17 -7.04 -15.00 9.28
CA PRO A 17 -7.87 -15.70 10.25
C PRO A 17 -9.18 -14.98 10.58
N GLN A 18 -9.25 -13.67 10.38
CA GLN A 18 -10.42 -12.86 10.66
C GLN A 18 -11.38 -12.75 9.47
N LEU A 19 -10.85 -12.81 8.25
CA LEU A 19 -11.62 -12.53 7.03
C LEU A 19 -12.04 -13.76 6.27
N ILE A 20 -11.26 -14.85 6.30
CA ILE A 20 -11.63 -16.08 5.59
C ILE A 20 -12.93 -16.64 6.18
N GLY A 21 -13.91 -16.89 5.30
CA GLY A 21 -15.25 -17.33 5.67
C GLY A 21 -16.22 -16.19 6.02
N ALA A 22 -15.75 -14.96 6.23
CA ALA A 22 -16.60 -13.83 6.54
C ALA A 22 -17.46 -13.43 5.32
N ARG A 23 -18.70 -12.97 5.60
CA ARG A 23 -19.64 -12.50 4.59
C ARG A 23 -19.60 -10.98 4.47
N ILE A 24 -19.62 -10.49 3.24
CA ILE A 24 -19.72 -9.06 2.95
C ILE A 24 -21.18 -8.61 3.09
N ASP A 25 -21.46 -7.77 4.07
CA ASP A 25 -22.81 -7.25 4.33
C ASP A 25 -23.05 -5.90 3.62
N LYS A 26 -22.00 -5.10 3.43
CA LYS A 26 -22.08 -3.78 2.79
C LYS A 26 -20.80 -3.40 2.07
N VAL A 27 -20.94 -2.60 1.00
CA VAL A 27 -19.80 -1.95 0.30
C VAL A 27 -20.00 -0.45 0.35
N GLN A 28 -18.95 0.28 0.73
CA GLN A 28 -18.90 1.74 0.81
C GLN A 28 -17.69 2.27 0.04
N GLN A 29 -17.81 3.47 -0.48
CA GLN A 29 -16.72 4.19 -1.15
C GLN A 29 -16.67 5.62 -0.59
N PRO A 30 -16.01 5.80 0.57
CA PRO A 30 -15.95 7.12 1.25
C PRO A 30 -15.13 8.15 0.48
N ALA A 31 -14.15 7.72 -0.30
CA ALA A 31 -13.35 8.57 -1.17
C ALA A 31 -13.13 7.90 -2.53
N ARG A 32 -12.69 8.68 -3.52
CA ARG A 32 -12.47 8.20 -4.89
C ARG A 32 -11.66 6.92 -4.96
N ASP A 33 -10.65 6.79 -4.10
CA ASP A 33 -9.65 5.72 -4.13
C ASP A 33 -9.81 4.73 -2.97
N GLN A 34 -10.88 4.83 -2.18
CA GLN A 34 -11.08 4.02 -0.98
C GLN A 34 -12.36 3.21 -1.08
N ILE A 35 -12.26 1.90 -0.88
CA ILE A 35 -13.39 0.99 -0.72
C ILE A 35 -13.35 0.43 0.70
N VAL A 36 -14.49 0.40 1.37
CA VAL A 36 -14.66 -0.24 2.67
C VAL A 36 -15.70 -1.35 2.52
N LEU A 37 -15.26 -2.59 2.77
CA LEU A 37 -16.13 -3.75 2.87
C LEU A 37 -16.51 -3.94 4.34
N LEU A 38 -17.81 -3.83 4.62
CA LEU A 38 -18.34 -4.17 5.93
C LEU A 38 -18.66 -5.66 5.93
N LEU A 39 -17.99 -6.40 6.80
CA LEU A 39 -18.12 -7.83 6.94
C LEU A 39 -18.91 -8.17 8.20
N ARG A 40 -19.53 -9.33 8.18
CA ARG A 40 -20.25 -9.86 9.35
C ARG A 40 -19.33 -9.92 10.57
N GLY A 41 -19.82 -9.51 11.74
CA GLY A 41 -19.00 -9.39 12.95
C GLY A 41 -18.42 -7.97 13.17
N ASN A 42 -18.99 -6.96 12.52
CA ASN A 42 -18.57 -5.55 12.59
C ASN A 42 -17.14 -5.27 12.09
N LEU A 43 -16.59 -6.16 11.29
CA LEU A 43 -15.28 -5.93 10.67
C LEU A 43 -15.41 -4.97 9.50
N ARG A 44 -14.50 -4.01 9.41
CA ARG A 44 -14.40 -3.07 8.30
C ARG A 44 -13.06 -3.24 7.60
N LEU A 45 -13.09 -3.79 6.40
CA LEU A 45 -11.89 -3.95 5.58
C LEU A 45 -11.77 -2.75 4.64
N LEU A 46 -10.73 -1.94 4.85
CA LEU A 46 -10.37 -0.83 3.98
C LEU A 46 -9.42 -1.33 2.88
N LEU A 47 -9.77 -1.05 1.63
CA LEU A 47 -8.90 -1.16 0.46
C LEU A 47 -8.70 0.24 -0.10
N ASN A 48 -7.46 0.71 -0.06
CA ASN A 48 -7.10 2.04 -0.56
C ASN A 48 -6.15 1.90 -1.75
N ALA A 49 -6.57 2.37 -2.92
CA ALA A 49 -5.76 2.43 -4.14
C ALA A 49 -5.26 3.85 -4.44
N GLY A 50 -5.21 4.73 -3.44
CA GLY A 50 -4.68 6.08 -3.56
C GLY A 50 -3.18 6.09 -3.86
N ALA A 51 -2.73 7.02 -4.70
CA ALA A 51 -1.34 7.08 -5.18
C ALA A 51 -0.30 7.17 -4.05
N ASN A 52 -0.62 7.86 -2.97
CA ASN A 52 0.29 8.11 -1.86
C ASN A 52 0.10 7.14 -0.68
N GLN A 53 -1.03 6.44 -0.64
CA GLN A 53 -1.47 5.68 0.53
C GLN A 53 -2.10 4.32 0.18
N PRO A 54 -1.61 3.58 -0.84
CA PRO A 54 -2.21 2.30 -1.20
C PRO A 54 -1.97 1.29 -0.07
N ARG A 55 -3.05 0.63 0.37
CA ARG A 55 -3.02 -0.31 1.49
C ARG A 55 -4.29 -1.15 1.61
N ILE A 56 -4.20 -2.19 2.38
CA ILE A 56 -5.32 -2.99 2.88
C ILE A 56 -5.17 -3.17 4.39
N GLN A 57 -6.26 -3.03 5.15
CA GLN A 57 -6.26 -3.22 6.60
C GLN A 57 -7.67 -3.33 7.14
N LEU A 58 -7.85 -3.90 8.32
CA LEU A 58 -9.04 -3.61 9.13
C LEU A 58 -8.95 -2.19 9.67
N THR A 59 -10.08 -1.51 9.80
CA THR A 59 -10.11 -0.13 10.31
C THR A 59 -11.26 0.07 11.30
N ASN A 60 -10.97 0.78 12.37
CA ASN A 60 -11.98 1.27 13.32
C ASN A 60 -12.39 2.72 13.02
N ILE A 61 -11.73 3.37 12.07
CA ILE A 61 -12.01 4.75 11.70
C ILE A 61 -13.26 4.80 10.82
N LEU A 62 -14.24 5.55 11.28
CA LEU A 62 -15.45 5.84 10.50
C LEU A 62 -15.15 6.94 9.50
N ARG A 63 -15.60 6.74 8.27
CA ARG A 63 -15.46 7.68 7.17
C ARG A 63 -16.84 8.06 6.62
N ASP A 64 -17.02 9.33 6.36
CA ASP A 64 -18.25 9.83 5.74
C ASP A 64 -18.34 9.36 4.29
N ASN A 65 -19.53 8.91 3.90
CA ASN A 65 -19.78 8.50 2.53
C ASN A 65 -20.42 9.65 1.76
N PRO A 66 -20.15 9.78 0.46
CA PRO A 66 -20.84 10.74 -0.39
C PRO A 66 -22.35 10.45 -0.44
N ALA A 67 -23.17 11.49 -0.58
CA ALA A 67 -24.64 11.37 -0.68
C ALA A 67 -25.06 10.43 -1.82
N GLN A 68 -24.34 10.48 -2.95
CA GLN A 68 -24.53 9.57 -4.08
C GLN A 68 -23.31 8.66 -4.20
N PRO A 69 -23.49 7.33 -4.10
CA PRO A 69 -22.39 6.39 -4.28
C PRO A 69 -21.82 6.46 -5.70
N PRO A 70 -20.49 6.45 -5.87
CA PRO A 70 -19.87 6.36 -7.19
C PRO A 70 -20.28 5.08 -7.95
N MET A 71 -20.19 5.11 -9.27
CA MET A 71 -20.56 3.98 -10.14
C MET A 71 -19.81 2.69 -9.77
N PHE A 72 -18.52 2.76 -9.49
CA PHE A 72 -17.72 1.61 -9.07
C PHE A 72 -18.25 0.99 -7.78
N CYS A 73 -18.64 1.81 -6.79
CA CYS A 73 -19.28 1.33 -5.57
C CYS A 73 -20.60 0.58 -5.84
N MET A 74 -21.42 1.13 -6.71
CA MET A 74 -22.70 0.51 -7.09
C MET A 74 -22.50 -0.84 -7.76
N LEU A 75 -21.49 -0.93 -8.63
CA LEU A 75 -21.13 -2.18 -9.28
C LEU A 75 -20.59 -3.21 -8.27
N LEU A 76 -19.70 -2.80 -7.37
CA LEU A 76 -19.22 -3.69 -6.31
C LEU A 76 -20.38 -4.16 -5.40
N ARG A 77 -21.34 -3.30 -5.08
CA ARG A 77 -22.55 -3.70 -4.32
C ARG A 77 -23.32 -4.80 -5.03
N LYS A 78 -23.57 -4.63 -6.33
CA LYS A 78 -24.29 -5.61 -7.14
C LYS A 78 -23.63 -6.98 -7.11
N HIS A 79 -22.29 -7.04 -7.18
CA HIS A 79 -21.56 -8.31 -7.30
C HIS A 79 -21.09 -8.91 -5.98
N LEU A 80 -20.82 -8.09 -4.96
CA LEU A 80 -20.10 -8.53 -3.76
C LEU A 80 -20.94 -8.55 -2.49
N VAL A 81 -22.09 -7.86 -2.42
CA VAL A 81 -22.96 -7.95 -1.24
C VAL A 81 -23.49 -9.36 -1.12
N GLY A 82 -23.33 -9.95 0.05
CA GLY A 82 -23.65 -11.35 0.31
C GLY A 82 -22.53 -12.35 0.02
N ALA A 83 -21.47 -11.94 -0.67
CA ALA A 83 -20.33 -12.79 -0.99
C ALA A 83 -19.54 -13.19 0.26
N ARG A 84 -18.92 -14.37 0.20
CA ARG A 84 -18.07 -14.93 1.26
C ARG A 84 -16.62 -14.89 0.83
N VAL A 85 -15.71 -14.44 1.71
CA VAL A 85 -14.28 -14.47 1.47
C VAL A 85 -13.77 -15.91 1.51
N LEU A 86 -13.17 -16.38 0.43
CA LEU A 86 -12.58 -17.72 0.33
C LEU A 86 -11.08 -17.69 0.63
N SER A 87 -10.36 -16.75 0.02
CA SER A 87 -8.91 -16.57 0.25
C SER A 87 -8.49 -15.12 0.14
N ILE A 88 -7.33 -14.82 0.73
CA ILE A 88 -6.61 -13.56 0.59
C ILE A 88 -5.16 -13.91 0.30
N GLU A 89 -4.68 -13.58 -0.88
CA GLU A 89 -3.39 -14.02 -1.38
C GLU A 89 -2.56 -12.84 -1.86
N GLN A 90 -1.25 -13.01 -1.75
CA GLN A 90 -0.24 -12.12 -2.31
C GLN A 90 0.64 -12.96 -3.23
N PRO A 91 0.72 -12.65 -4.53
CA PRO A 91 1.66 -13.33 -5.42
C PRO A 91 3.10 -12.99 -5.02
N ASP A 92 3.86 -13.99 -4.60
CA ASP A 92 5.23 -13.85 -4.13
C ASP A 92 5.42 -12.63 -3.16
N LEU A 93 6.46 -11.86 -3.34
CA LEU A 93 6.68 -10.57 -2.67
C LEU A 93 6.32 -9.39 -3.59
N GLU A 94 5.15 -9.48 -4.24
CA GLU A 94 4.58 -8.40 -5.02
C GLU A 94 3.68 -7.50 -4.15
N ARG A 95 3.57 -6.23 -4.52
CA ARG A 95 2.69 -5.29 -3.81
C ARG A 95 1.27 -5.34 -4.36
N MET A 96 0.66 -6.49 -4.27
CA MET A 96 -0.72 -6.69 -4.68
C MET A 96 -1.40 -7.75 -3.82
N VAL A 97 -2.72 -7.67 -3.78
CA VAL A 97 -3.57 -8.57 -3.00
C VAL A 97 -4.71 -9.08 -3.87
N ILE A 98 -4.98 -10.37 -3.82
CA ILE A 98 -6.08 -11.02 -4.50
C ILE A 98 -7.05 -11.57 -3.44
N LEU A 99 -8.25 -10.99 -3.35
CA LEU A 99 -9.35 -11.55 -2.57
C LEU A 99 -10.19 -12.41 -3.48
N THR A 100 -10.26 -13.71 -3.20
CA THR A 100 -11.18 -14.64 -3.88
C THR A 100 -12.48 -14.71 -3.10
N LEU A 101 -13.60 -14.50 -3.78
CA LEU A 101 -14.91 -14.34 -3.20
C LEU A 101 -15.89 -15.35 -3.83
N GLN A 102 -16.63 -16.04 -3.00
CA GLN A 102 -17.77 -16.82 -3.42
C GLN A 102 -19.01 -15.92 -3.50
N CYS A 103 -19.54 -15.73 -4.68
CA CYS A 103 -20.70 -14.90 -4.95
C CYS A 103 -21.88 -15.76 -5.36
N THR A 104 -23.08 -15.34 -4.97
CA THR A 104 -24.33 -15.95 -5.43
C THR A 104 -25.09 -14.87 -6.22
N ASP A 105 -25.52 -15.21 -7.41
CA ASP A 105 -26.29 -14.29 -8.26
C ASP A 105 -27.79 -14.27 -7.90
N GLU A 106 -28.57 -13.50 -8.65
CA GLU A 106 -30.00 -13.33 -8.46
C GLU A 106 -30.78 -14.64 -8.70
N PHE A 107 -30.20 -15.60 -9.43
CA PHE A 107 -30.79 -16.92 -9.72
C PHE A 107 -30.34 -18.00 -8.74
N GLY A 108 -29.48 -17.65 -7.78
CA GLY A 108 -28.91 -18.59 -6.80
C GLY A 108 -27.70 -19.37 -7.32
N GLU A 109 -27.17 -19.03 -8.51
CA GLU A 109 -25.97 -19.65 -9.03
C GLU A 109 -24.74 -19.17 -8.29
N ILE A 110 -23.89 -20.13 -7.91
CA ILE A 110 -22.64 -19.84 -7.20
C ILE A 110 -21.52 -19.67 -8.21
N SER A 111 -20.81 -18.55 -8.10
CA SER A 111 -19.63 -18.25 -8.91
C SER A 111 -18.51 -17.70 -8.04
N GLN A 112 -17.27 -17.80 -8.51
CA GLN A 112 -16.14 -17.12 -7.89
C GLN A 112 -15.84 -15.81 -8.61
N LYS A 113 -15.50 -14.79 -7.83
CA LYS A 113 -14.97 -13.53 -8.34
C LYS A 113 -13.69 -13.18 -7.58
N GLN A 114 -12.86 -12.38 -8.18
CA GLN A 114 -11.65 -11.88 -7.53
C GLN A 114 -11.69 -10.36 -7.47
N LEU A 115 -11.37 -9.81 -6.31
CA LEU A 115 -11.11 -8.39 -6.14
C LEU A 115 -9.61 -8.21 -5.94
N VAL A 116 -8.95 -7.59 -6.91
CA VAL A 116 -7.50 -7.40 -6.94
C VAL A 116 -7.18 -5.97 -6.54
N LEU A 117 -6.36 -5.80 -5.52
CA LEU A 117 -5.78 -4.52 -5.12
C LEU A 117 -4.31 -4.48 -5.55
N GLU A 118 -3.96 -3.55 -6.41
CA GLU A 118 -2.58 -3.24 -6.79
C GLU A 118 -2.08 -2.04 -5.99
N CYS A 119 -0.99 -2.19 -5.23
CA CYS A 119 -0.39 -1.15 -4.39
C CYS A 119 0.87 -0.57 -5.03
N MET A 120 0.74 0.08 -6.20
CA MET A 120 1.85 0.51 -7.06
C MET A 120 1.96 2.03 -7.18
N GLY A 121 1.75 2.77 -6.08
CA GLY A 121 1.81 4.23 -6.08
C GLY A 121 0.79 4.84 -7.04
N ARG A 122 1.23 5.64 -8.00
CA ARG A 122 0.33 6.28 -8.98
C ARG A 122 -0.42 5.28 -9.88
N ARG A 123 0.10 4.06 -10.02
CA ARG A 123 -0.52 2.97 -10.78
C ARG A 123 -1.37 2.04 -9.92
N SER A 124 -1.58 2.37 -8.65
CA SER A 124 -2.46 1.58 -7.78
C SER A 124 -3.87 1.51 -8.34
N ASN A 125 -4.51 0.36 -8.22
CA ASN A 125 -5.85 0.13 -8.77
C ASN A 125 -6.62 -0.92 -7.96
N LEU A 126 -7.93 -0.94 -8.13
CA LEU A 126 -8.83 -2.01 -7.69
C LEU A 126 -9.53 -2.56 -8.91
N VAL A 127 -9.46 -3.88 -9.09
CA VAL A 127 -9.99 -4.57 -10.27
C VAL A 127 -10.88 -5.72 -9.82
N LEU A 128 -12.12 -5.73 -10.30
CA LEU A 128 -13.04 -6.86 -10.10
C LEU A 128 -12.97 -7.78 -11.31
N LEU A 129 -12.71 -9.06 -11.05
CA LEU A 129 -12.62 -10.13 -12.05
C LEU A 129 -13.77 -11.12 -11.91
N ASP A 130 -14.22 -11.66 -13.01
CA ASP A 130 -15.13 -12.82 -13.05
C ASP A 130 -14.37 -14.16 -12.85
N ALA A 131 -15.11 -15.25 -12.87
CA ALA A 131 -14.56 -16.60 -12.69
C ALA A 131 -13.59 -17.03 -13.81
N GLN A 132 -13.62 -16.39 -14.97
CA GLN A 132 -12.74 -16.64 -16.11
C GLN A 132 -11.51 -15.72 -16.13
N GLY A 133 -11.38 -14.83 -15.15
CA GLY A 133 -10.29 -13.86 -15.09
C GLY A 133 -10.48 -12.65 -16.00
N ARG A 134 -11.72 -12.40 -16.49
CA ARG A 134 -12.04 -11.18 -17.24
C ARG A 134 -12.35 -10.05 -16.29
N ILE A 135 -11.93 -8.85 -16.66
CA ILE A 135 -12.21 -7.63 -15.92
C ILE A 135 -13.69 -7.31 -16.04
N VAL A 136 -14.40 -7.32 -14.93
CA VAL A 136 -15.78 -6.84 -14.82
C VAL A 136 -15.79 -5.32 -14.78
N GLU A 137 -14.95 -4.74 -13.92
CA GLU A 137 -14.70 -3.30 -13.82
C GLU A 137 -13.42 -3.03 -13.04
N CYS A 138 -12.88 -1.84 -13.20
CA CYS A 138 -11.73 -1.35 -12.42
C CYS A 138 -11.98 0.07 -11.93
N LEU A 139 -11.34 0.41 -10.80
CA LEU A 139 -11.47 1.74 -10.21
C LEU A 139 -10.93 2.83 -11.14
N ARG A 140 -9.81 2.51 -11.82
CA ARG A 140 -9.19 3.34 -12.86
C ARG A 140 -9.02 2.53 -14.12
N ARG A 141 -9.68 2.94 -15.18
CA ARG A 141 -9.50 2.32 -16.50
C ARG A 141 -8.17 2.76 -17.09
N VAL A 142 -7.44 1.80 -17.63
CA VAL A 142 -6.15 2.00 -18.31
C VAL A 142 -6.30 1.52 -19.75
N ASP A 143 -6.40 2.47 -20.67
CA ASP A 143 -6.47 2.23 -22.11
C ASP A 143 -5.09 2.22 -22.77
N ALA A 144 -5.06 2.12 -24.09
CA ALA A 144 -3.83 2.08 -24.87
C ALA A 144 -3.03 3.40 -24.80
N ASP A 145 -3.71 4.53 -24.58
CA ASP A 145 -3.07 5.85 -24.46
C ASP A 145 -2.31 5.97 -23.12
N LEU A 146 -2.83 5.34 -22.07
CA LEU A 146 -2.22 5.34 -20.75
C LEU A 146 -1.14 4.25 -20.59
N SER A 147 -1.30 3.12 -21.28
CA SER A 147 -0.33 2.02 -21.26
C SER A 147 -0.43 1.17 -22.53
N ALA A 148 0.63 1.18 -23.32
CA ALA A 148 0.72 0.34 -24.52
C ALA A 148 0.87 -1.16 -24.19
N THR A 149 1.43 -1.48 -23.01
CA THR A 149 1.80 -2.86 -22.63
C THR A 149 0.76 -3.57 -21.78
N ARG A 150 -0.02 -2.84 -20.99
CA ARG A 150 -0.99 -3.43 -20.06
C ARG A 150 -2.23 -2.55 -19.93
N GLN A 151 -3.32 -3.00 -20.51
CA GLN A 151 -4.60 -2.33 -20.47
C GLN A 151 -5.49 -2.94 -19.38
N LEU A 152 -6.26 -2.12 -18.68
CA LEU A 152 -7.24 -2.53 -17.69
C LEU A 152 -8.60 -1.94 -18.08
N LEU A 153 -9.34 -2.69 -18.89
CA LEU A 153 -10.67 -2.30 -19.38
C LEU A 153 -11.66 -3.45 -19.18
N PRO A 154 -12.94 -3.15 -18.92
CA PRO A 154 -13.98 -4.17 -18.84
C PRO A 154 -14.01 -5.08 -20.08
N GLY A 155 -14.14 -6.38 -19.84
CA GLY A 155 -14.18 -7.41 -20.88
C GLY A 155 -12.82 -7.98 -21.28
N LEU A 156 -11.72 -7.29 -21.01
CA LEU A 156 -10.38 -7.84 -21.26
C LEU A 156 -9.99 -8.85 -20.18
N PHE A 157 -9.09 -9.77 -20.51
CA PHE A 157 -8.44 -10.63 -19.52
C PHE A 157 -7.48 -9.82 -18.64
N TYR A 158 -7.52 -10.07 -17.35
CA TYR A 158 -6.57 -9.49 -16.43
C TYR A 158 -5.23 -10.21 -16.53
N HIS A 159 -4.18 -9.44 -16.66
CA HIS A 159 -2.81 -9.92 -16.60
C HIS A 159 -2.10 -9.29 -15.41
N LEU A 160 -1.32 -10.08 -14.70
CA LEU A 160 -0.47 -9.58 -13.62
C LEU A 160 0.48 -8.50 -14.17
N PRO A 161 0.85 -7.50 -13.36
CA PRO A 161 1.94 -6.60 -13.72
C PRO A 161 3.19 -7.39 -14.08
N THR A 162 3.97 -6.90 -15.04
CA THR A 162 5.25 -7.53 -15.40
C THR A 162 6.16 -7.53 -14.16
N PRO A 163 6.66 -8.70 -13.72
CA PRO A 163 7.59 -8.77 -12.61
C PRO A 163 8.84 -7.93 -12.91
N LEU A 164 9.41 -7.35 -11.86
CA LEU A 164 10.72 -6.72 -11.96
C LEU A 164 11.80 -7.81 -12.12
N ASP A 165 12.85 -7.50 -12.85
CA ASP A 165 14.05 -8.37 -12.95
C ASP A 165 14.88 -8.25 -11.67
N LYS A 166 14.33 -8.78 -10.56
CA LYS A 166 14.90 -8.74 -9.21
C LYS A 166 14.60 -10.03 -8.49
N LEU A 167 15.50 -10.44 -7.59
CA LEU A 167 15.35 -11.64 -6.80
C LEU A 167 14.35 -11.47 -5.65
N SER A 168 13.59 -12.53 -5.38
CA SER A 168 12.68 -12.61 -4.25
C SER A 168 13.28 -13.46 -3.12
N LEU A 169 13.20 -12.95 -1.89
CA LEU A 169 13.58 -13.71 -0.69
C LEU A 169 12.63 -14.88 -0.38
N LEU A 170 11.49 -14.95 -1.04
CA LEU A 170 10.51 -16.02 -0.84
C LEU A 170 10.63 -17.11 -1.92
N SER A 171 10.49 -16.77 -3.19
CA SER A 171 10.49 -17.75 -4.29
C SER A 171 11.90 -18.08 -4.83
N GLN A 172 12.89 -17.24 -4.57
CA GLN A 172 14.27 -17.39 -5.08
C GLN A 172 15.29 -17.21 -3.95
N GLU A 173 15.04 -17.82 -2.80
CA GLU A 173 15.87 -17.62 -1.60
C GLU A 173 17.33 -18.03 -1.79
N GLU A 174 17.59 -19.21 -2.36
CA GLU A 174 18.96 -19.71 -2.60
C GLU A 174 19.77 -18.74 -3.46
N ASP A 175 19.21 -18.29 -4.57
CA ASP A 175 19.84 -17.33 -5.47
C ASP A 175 20.01 -15.96 -4.77
N SER A 176 19.05 -15.56 -3.95
CA SER A 176 19.07 -14.31 -3.17
C SER A 176 20.22 -14.33 -2.16
N LEU A 177 20.38 -15.42 -1.41
CA LEU A 177 21.48 -15.57 -0.45
C LEU A 177 22.84 -15.70 -1.14
N ALA A 178 22.91 -16.43 -2.27
CA ALA A 178 24.13 -16.54 -3.06
C ALA A 178 24.56 -15.17 -3.63
N LEU A 179 23.62 -14.35 -4.06
CA LEU A 179 23.91 -12.98 -4.50
C LEU A 179 24.37 -12.10 -3.33
N ALA A 180 23.73 -12.20 -2.17
CA ALA A 180 24.13 -11.46 -0.96
C ALA A 180 25.57 -11.80 -0.52
N GLN A 181 25.97 -13.07 -0.63
CA GLN A 181 27.35 -13.52 -0.34
C GLN A 181 28.37 -12.92 -1.31
N ARG A 182 28.05 -12.83 -2.60
CA ARG A 182 28.92 -12.17 -3.59
C ARG A 182 29.04 -10.66 -3.35
N GLY A 183 27.94 -10.04 -2.93
CA GLY A 183 27.87 -8.60 -2.75
C GLY A 183 27.95 -7.81 -4.07
N GLY A 184 28.09 -6.48 -3.93
CA GLY A 184 28.26 -5.55 -5.04
C GLY A 184 29.70 -5.06 -5.19
N ASP A 185 29.91 -4.15 -6.15
CA ASP A 185 31.19 -3.51 -6.36
C ASP A 185 31.61 -2.64 -5.17
N ALA A 186 32.92 -2.48 -4.96
CA ALA A 186 33.47 -1.77 -3.80
C ALA A 186 32.89 -0.34 -3.60
N GLU A 187 32.65 0.36 -4.71
CA GLU A 187 32.13 1.74 -4.68
C GLU A 187 30.60 1.83 -4.55
N GLN A 188 29.91 0.71 -4.65
CA GLN A 188 28.44 0.69 -4.60
C GLN A 188 27.94 0.77 -3.15
N ALA A 189 26.97 1.65 -2.88
CA ALA A 189 26.30 1.71 -1.59
C ALA A 189 25.39 0.49 -1.40
N VAL A 190 25.45 -0.13 -0.22
CA VAL A 190 24.73 -1.36 0.10
C VAL A 190 23.24 -1.20 -0.01
N ASP A 191 22.66 -0.10 0.51
CA ASP A 191 21.23 0.17 0.48
C ASP A 191 20.69 0.26 -0.96
N LYS A 192 21.41 0.94 -1.85
CA LYS A 192 21.04 1.06 -3.27
C LYS A 192 21.14 -0.28 -3.98
N TRP A 193 22.22 -1.02 -3.72
CA TRP A 193 22.41 -2.35 -4.28
C TRP A 193 21.28 -3.30 -3.88
N VAL A 194 20.85 -3.28 -2.61
CA VAL A 194 19.70 -4.05 -2.14
C VAL A 194 18.44 -3.70 -2.94
N LEU A 195 18.16 -2.42 -3.10
CA LEU A 195 16.98 -1.96 -3.86
C LEU A 195 17.05 -2.29 -5.34
N ASP A 196 18.23 -2.36 -5.94
CA ASP A 196 18.42 -2.68 -7.35
C ASP A 196 18.25 -4.17 -7.65
N HIS A 197 18.59 -5.05 -6.70
CA HIS A 197 18.65 -6.49 -6.93
C HIS A 197 17.52 -7.29 -6.27
N TYR A 198 16.83 -6.74 -5.27
CA TYR A 198 15.79 -7.47 -4.54
C TYR A 198 14.42 -6.82 -4.68
N THR A 199 13.40 -7.67 -4.88
CA THR A 199 12.00 -7.24 -4.83
C THR A 199 11.47 -7.24 -3.40
N GLY A 200 10.41 -6.48 -3.16
CA GLY A 200 9.66 -6.52 -1.91
C GLY A 200 10.25 -5.73 -0.74
N ILE A 201 11.44 -5.17 -0.89
CA ILE A 201 12.17 -4.44 0.16
C ILE A 201 11.98 -2.93 -0.03
N SER A 202 11.68 -2.22 1.06
CA SER A 202 11.58 -0.75 1.06
C SER A 202 12.95 -0.08 1.23
N PRO A 203 13.08 1.22 0.87
CA PRO A 203 14.28 2.00 1.20
C PRO A 203 14.61 2.05 2.69
N LEU A 204 13.59 2.00 3.56
CA LEU A 204 13.79 1.90 5.01
C LEU A 204 14.54 0.63 5.39
N ILE A 205 14.09 -0.52 4.89
CA ILE A 205 14.69 -1.82 5.19
C ILE A 205 16.06 -1.97 4.51
N ALA A 206 16.23 -1.47 3.29
CA ALA A 206 17.54 -1.51 2.63
C ALA A 206 18.61 -0.73 3.42
N ARG A 207 18.26 0.46 3.94
CA ARG A 207 19.14 1.21 4.83
C ARG A 207 19.38 0.52 6.18
N GLU A 208 18.36 -0.19 6.69
CA GLU A 208 18.52 -0.98 7.92
C GLU A 208 19.53 -2.11 7.73
N PHE A 209 19.51 -2.81 6.58
CA PHE A 209 20.51 -3.82 6.24
C PHE A 209 21.94 -3.23 6.20
N ALA A 210 22.09 -2.09 5.50
CA ALA A 210 23.36 -1.38 5.44
C ALA A 210 23.86 -0.96 6.84
N PHE A 211 22.98 -0.40 7.67
CA PHE A 211 23.29 0.05 9.02
C PHE A 211 23.66 -1.10 9.95
N ARG A 212 22.95 -2.22 9.89
CA ARG A 212 23.27 -3.40 10.73
C ARG A 212 24.60 -4.03 10.36
N ALA A 213 24.96 -4.00 9.08
CA ALA A 213 26.25 -4.47 8.60
C ALA A 213 27.39 -3.48 8.93
N GLY A 214 27.27 -2.22 8.50
CA GLY A 214 28.37 -1.25 8.50
C GLY A 214 28.26 -0.11 9.52
N ARG A 215 27.16 -0.02 10.29
CA ARG A 215 26.84 1.07 11.22
C ARG A 215 26.55 2.42 10.57
N GLU A 216 26.42 2.44 9.24
CA GLU A 216 26.04 3.60 8.43
C GLU A 216 24.98 3.17 7.41
N THR A 217 24.03 4.04 7.13
CA THR A 217 22.89 3.73 6.22
C THR A 217 23.28 3.74 4.74
N ASP A 218 24.37 4.38 4.39
CA ASP A 218 24.91 4.55 3.03
C ASP A 218 26.30 3.93 2.85
N VAL A 219 26.68 3.00 3.75
CA VAL A 219 27.97 2.31 3.70
C VAL A 219 28.18 1.63 2.34
N ARG A 220 29.41 1.71 1.83
CA ARG A 220 29.82 1.05 0.59
C ARG A 220 30.41 -0.33 0.84
N PHE A 221 30.29 -1.23 -0.14
CA PHE A 221 30.84 -2.59 -0.02
C PHE A 221 32.36 -2.62 0.25
N GLY A 222 33.12 -1.69 -0.32
CA GLY A 222 34.57 -1.58 -0.10
C GLY A 222 34.98 -1.20 1.32
N ALA A 223 34.07 -0.58 2.08
CA ALA A 223 34.30 -0.22 3.49
C ALA A 223 33.96 -1.37 4.46
N LEU A 224 33.27 -2.43 4.00
CA LEU A 224 32.90 -3.56 4.84
C LEU A 224 34.03 -4.58 4.94
N ASN A 225 34.41 -4.95 6.17
CA ASN A 225 35.26 -6.10 6.43
C ASN A 225 34.47 -7.42 6.34
N ASP A 226 35.16 -8.55 6.42
CA ASP A 226 34.55 -9.88 6.27
C ASP A 226 33.45 -10.17 7.31
N THR A 227 33.62 -9.73 8.55
CA THR A 227 32.61 -9.86 9.61
C THR A 227 31.36 -9.06 9.27
N GLN A 228 31.53 -7.85 8.79
CA GLN A 228 30.44 -6.98 8.40
C GLN A 228 29.70 -7.50 7.14
N ARG A 229 30.43 -8.07 6.20
CA ARG A 229 29.83 -8.78 5.04
C ARG A 229 29.02 -9.99 5.49
N GLY A 230 29.53 -10.77 6.43
CA GLY A 230 28.80 -11.86 7.06
C GLY A 230 27.52 -11.39 7.75
N ALA A 231 27.57 -10.26 8.47
CA ALA A 231 26.39 -9.66 9.09
C ALA A 231 25.34 -9.22 8.06
N LEU A 232 25.74 -8.70 6.90
CA LEU A 232 24.82 -8.37 5.82
C LEU A 232 24.10 -9.62 5.29
N VAL A 233 24.85 -10.71 5.03
CA VAL A 233 24.24 -11.98 4.59
C VAL A 233 23.27 -12.51 5.65
N GLN A 234 23.60 -12.38 6.93
CA GLN A 234 22.71 -12.78 8.01
C GLN A 234 21.40 -12.00 8.02
N GLU A 235 21.42 -10.69 7.74
CA GLU A 235 20.19 -9.89 7.62
C GLU A 235 19.27 -10.39 6.52
N PHE A 236 19.81 -10.83 5.37
CA PHE A 236 19.00 -11.46 4.31
C PHE A 236 18.41 -12.79 4.77
N SER A 237 19.21 -13.64 5.42
CA SER A 237 18.76 -14.92 5.95
C SER A 237 17.67 -14.76 7.02
N ASP A 238 17.87 -13.85 7.96
CA ASP A 238 16.89 -13.56 9.03
C ASP A 238 15.58 -13.03 8.44
N THR A 239 15.67 -12.19 7.41
CA THR A 239 14.48 -11.67 6.73
C THR A 239 13.74 -12.75 5.96
N ALA A 240 14.47 -13.63 5.24
CA ALA A 240 13.87 -14.77 4.55
C ALA A 240 13.17 -15.73 5.53
N ASN A 241 13.80 -16.01 6.67
CA ASN A 241 13.21 -16.84 7.72
C ASN A 241 11.95 -16.19 8.32
N ALA A 242 12.01 -14.89 8.62
CA ALA A 242 10.85 -14.17 9.13
C ALA A 242 9.66 -14.22 8.17
N VAL A 243 9.93 -14.10 6.86
CA VAL A 243 8.90 -14.22 5.80
C VAL A 243 8.30 -15.62 5.75
N LYS A 244 9.10 -16.67 5.92
CA LYS A 244 8.63 -18.07 5.89
C LYS A 244 7.86 -18.47 7.15
N GLU A 245 8.30 -17.98 8.30
CA GLU A 245 7.72 -18.32 9.60
C GLU A 245 6.57 -17.36 9.98
N ASP A 246 6.25 -16.39 9.12
CA ASP A 246 5.29 -15.32 9.39
C ASP A 246 5.56 -14.60 10.73
N ASN A 247 6.85 -14.41 11.05
CA ASN A 247 7.31 -13.78 12.27
C ASN A 247 7.49 -12.27 12.06
N TYR A 248 6.47 -11.51 12.38
CA TYR A 248 6.41 -10.06 12.14
C TYR A 248 6.06 -9.30 13.40
N MET A 249 6.54 -8.06 13.49
CA MET A 249 6.24 -7.13 14.57
C MET A 249 5.80 -5.78 13.99
N PRO A 250 4.59 -5.30 14.28
CA PRO A 250 4.14 -3.99 13.82
C PRO A 250 4.87 -2.88 14.57
N VAL A 251 5.67 -2.11 13.85
CA VAL A 251 6.51 -1.05 14.38
C VAL A 251 6.19 0.27 13.69
N ILE A 252 5.96 1.30 14.48
CA ILE A 252 5.76 2.68 14.01
C ILE A 252 6.88 3.56 14.53
N LEU A 253 7.34 4.47 13.69
CA LEU A 253 8.47 5.38 13.95
C LEU A 253 7.95 6.79 14.11
N TYR A 254 8.34 7.46 15.21
CA TYR A 254 7.96 8.83 15.53
C TYR A 254 9.18 9.75 15.56
N ARG A 255 8.99 10.95 15.05
CA ARG A 255 9.89 12.09 15.23
C ARG A 255 9.06 13.30 15.61
N ASP A 256 9.45 14.01 16.67
CA ASP A 256 8.70 15.15 17.19
C ASP A 256 7.21 14.81 17.41
N SER A 257 6.94 13.64 18.00
CA SER A 257 5.57 13.12 18.24
C SER A 257 4.72 12.95 16.99
N LYS A 258 5.32 12.93 15.79
CA LYS A 258 4.63 12.68 14.52
C LYS A 258 5.06 11.35 13.94
N PRO A 259 4.14 10.51 13.46
CA PRO A 259 4.48 9.26 12.80
C PRO A 259 5.16 9.56 11.45
N VAL A 260 6.39 9.09 11.28
CA VAL A 260 7.20 9.35 10.07
C VAL A 260 7.31 8.14 9.17
N ASP A 261 7.30 6.93 9.74
CA ASP A 261 7.38 5.68 8.98
C ASP A 261 6.81 4.51 9.81
N PHE A 262 6.68 3.35 9.19
CA PHE A 262 6.30 2.10 9.85
C PHE A 262 6.92 0.91 9.13
N THR A 263 6.99 -0.22 9.82
CA THR A 263 7.56 -1.45 9.26
C THR A 263 7.11 -2.69 10.05
N TYR A 264 7.59 -3.84 9.64
CA TYR A 264 7.26 -5.17 10.16
C TYR A 264 8.31 -5.74 11.12
N ARG A 265 9.36 -4.99 11.45
CA ARG A 265 10.49 -5.42 12.31
C ARG A 265 11.09 -4.24 13.06
N PRO A 266 11.82 -4.49 14.16
CA PRO A 266 12.57 -3.45 14.88
C PRO A 266 13.60 -2.78 13.98
N ILE A 267 13.74 -1.45 14.11
CA ILE A 267 14.65 -0.59 13.37
C ILE A 267 15.70 0.01 14.30
N ALA A 268 16.98 -0.03 13.90
CA ALA A 268 18.11 0.46 14.68
C ALA A 268 18.86 1.63 14.03
N GLN A 269 18.62 1.91 12.74
CA GLN A 269 19.35 2.93 11.97
C GLN A 269 19.11 4.38 12.42
N TYR A 270 18.02 4.62 13.13
CA TYR A 270 17.71 5.94 13.66
C TYR A 270 18.17 6.04 15.12
N GLY A 271 18.98 7.07 15.43
CA GLY A 271 19.42 7.35 16.78
C GLY A 271 18.31 7.78 17.74
N ALA A 272 18.69 8.43 18.84
CA ALA A 272 17.76 8.84 19.90
C ALA A 272 16.67 9.84 19.49
N GLU A 273 16.80 10.47 18.34
CA GLU A 273 15.80 11.43 17.81
C GLU A 273 14.53 10.77 17.26
N THR A 274 14.56 9.46 17.02
CA THR A 274 13.42 8.71 16.50
C THR A 274 12.96 7.69 17.53
N GLN A 275 11.74 7.82 18.00
CA GLN A 275 11.11 6.85 18.90
C GLN A 275 10.57 5.69 18.05
N VAL A 276 10.88 4.48 18.48
CA VAL A 276 10.44 3.22 17.84
C VAL A 276 9.44 2.57 18.77
N GLU A 277 8.19 2.46 18.35
CA GLU A 277 7.11 1.90 19.15
C GLU A 277 6.47 0.71 18.45
N THR A 278 6.09 -0.31 19.21
CA THR A 278 5.33 -1.45 18.73
C THR A 278 3.84 -1.22 18.89
N ARG A 279 3.03 -1.90 18.09
CA ARG A 279 1.57 -1.93 18.23
C ARG A 279 1.08 -3.36 18.38
N GLU A 280 -0.16 -3.52 18.82
CA GLU A 280 -0.76 -4.84 19.00
C GLU A 280 -1.08 -5.50 17.66
N SER A 281 -1.35 -4.70 16.62
CA SER A 281 -1.70 -5.19 15.29
C SER A 281 -1.20 -4.27 14.18
N PHE A 282 -1.03 -4.83 12.99
CA PHE A 282 -0.72 -4.06 11.77
C PHE A 282 -1.87 -3.12 11.39
N SER A 283 -3.10 -3.55 11.56
CA SER A 283 -4.28 -2.73 11.30
C SER A 283 -4.33 -1.50 12.19
N GLN A 284 -4.03 -1.63 13.50
CA GLN A 284 -3.92 -0.50 14.42
C GLN A 284 -2.77 0.45 14.03
N MET A 285 -1.60 -0.10 13.71
CA MET A 285 -0.44 0.67 13.26
C MET A 285 -0.76 1.49 12.00
N LEU A 286 -1.44 0.90 11.03
CA LEU A 286 -1.81 1.56 9.77
C LEU A 286 -2.90 2.62 9.99
N ASP A 287 -3.90 2.36 10.83
CA ASP A 287 -4.91 3.35 11.18
C ASP A 287 -4.25 4.57 11.84
N GLU A 288 -3.38 4.37 12.81
CA GLU A 288 -2.69 5.45 13.52
C GLU A 288 -1.81 6.28 12.57
N PHE A 289 -1.01 5.61 11.75
CA PHE A 289 -0.09 6.28 10.81
C PHE A 289 -0.82 7.11 9.77
N TYR A 290 -1.85 6.55 9.15
CA TYR A 290 -2.55 7.20 8.04
C TYR A 290 -3.62 8.17 8.49
N ASP A 291 -4.29 7.96 9.63
CA ASP A 291 -5.25 8.93 10.17
C ASP A 291 -4.59 10.27 10.47
N ALA A 292 -3.41 10.26 11.10
CA ALA A 292 -2.65 11.47 11.35
C ALA A 292 -2.32 12.23 10.05
N ARG A 293 -1.93 11.51 8.99
CA ARG A 293 -1.64 12.10 7.67
C ARG A 293 -2.89 12.61 6.96
N GLU A 294 -3.95 11.82 6.94
CA GLU A 294 -5.23 12.22 6.32
C GLU A 294 -5.79 13.49 6.97
N ARG A 295 -5.70 13.61 8.28
CA ARG A 295 -6.10 14.83 9.01
C ARG A 295 -5.24 16.03 8.64
N GLN A 296 -3.93 15.86 8.50
CA GLN A 296 -3.01 16.93 8.09
C GLN A 296 -3.30 17.38 6.65
N GLU A 297 -3.50 16.46 5.72
CA GLU A 297 -3.83 16.76 4.32
C GLU A 297 -5.16 17.50 4.20
N LEU A 298 -6.19 17.07 4.94
CA LEU A 298 -7.49 17.72 5.00
C LEU A 298 -7.39 19.15 5.56
N SER A 299 -6.63 19.36 6.63
CA SER A 299 -6.40 20.68 7.21
C SER A 299 -5.66 21.60 6.26
N ALA A 300 -4.62 21.09 5.58
CA ALA A 300 -3.87 21.86 4.58
C ALA A 300 -4.71 22.22 3.35
N ARG A 301 -5.62 21.32 2.92
CA ARG A 301 -6.54 21.57 1.82
C ARG A 301 -7.55 22.65 2.18
N ARG A 302 -8.19 22.56 3.35
CA ARG A 302 -9.11 23.58 3.85
C ARG A 302 -8.43 24.95 3.98
N GLY A 303 -7.19 24.99 4.46
CA GLY A 303 -6.40 26.21 4.54
C GLY A 303 -6.19 26.86 3.16
N ARG A 304 -5.84 26.07 2.14
CA ARG A 304 -5.68 26.56 0.76
C ARG A 304 -6.99 27.10 0.16
N GLU A 305 -8.07 26.35 0.31
CA GLU A 305 -9.40 26.77 -0.18
C GLU A 305 -9.89 28.10 0.46
N LEU A 306 -9.58 28.31 1.75
CA LEU A 306 -9.88 29.56 2.43
C LEU A 306 -9.01 30.72 1.94
N THR A 307 -7.75 30.49 1.62
CA THR A 307 -6.82 31.48 1.08
C THR A 307 -7.24 31.89 -0.34
N ASP A 308 -7.59 30.92 -1.20
CA ASP A 308 -8.04 31.18 -2.56
C ASP A 308 -9.37 31.96 -2.58
N ARG A 309 -10.31 31.64 -1.70
CA ARG A 309 -11.55 32.41 -1.57
C ARG A 309 -11.32 33.84 -1.09
N LYS A 310 -10.34 34.07 -0.22
CA LYS A 310 -9.95 35.43 0.23
C LYS A 310 -9.30 36.22 -0.92
N SER A 311 -8.40 35.61 -1.69
CA SER A 311 -7.75 36.27 -2.83
C SER A 311 -8.74 36.60 -3.94
N THR A 312 -9.70 35.71 -4.22
CA THR A 312 -10.76 35.95 -5.22
C THR A 312 -11.68 37.09 -4.78
N ARG A 313 -12.04 37.19 -3.50
CA ARG A 313 -12.84 38.30 -2.97
C ARG A 313 -12.09 39.62 -3.00
N LEU A 314 -10.80 39.65 -2.70
CA LEU A 314 -9.96 40.85 -2.78
C LEU A 314 -9.85 41.35 -4.24
N ASN A 315 -9.68 40.44 -5.21
CA ASN A 315 -9.61 40.81 -6.63
C ASN A 315 -10.95 41.31 -7.18
N SER A 316 -12.08 40.75 -6.72
CA SER A 316 -13.41 41.25 -7.12
C SER A 316 -13.72 42.63 -6.53
N SER A 317 -13.26 42.95 -5.33
CA SER A 317 -13.44 44.29 -4.74
C SER A 317 -12.55 45.38 -5.38
N HIS A 318 -11.41 45.00 -5.98
CA HIS A 318 -10.58 45.93 -6.75
C HIS A 318 -11.09 46.22 -8.15
N THR A 319 -11.87 45.33 -8.76
CA THR A 319 -12.50 45.56 -10.06
C THR A 319 -13.72 46.46 -10.01
N ASP A 320 -14.40 46.55 -8.87
CA ASP A 320 -15.55 47.42 -8.70
C ASP A 320 -15.21 48.91 -8.47
N ILE A 321 -13.96 49.22 -8.02
CA ILE A 321 -13.50 50.60 -7.79
C ILE A 321 -13.04 51.27 -9.07
N SER A 322 -12.79 50.54 -10.17
CA SER A 322 -12.31 51.11 -11.45
C SER A 322 -13.44 51.49 -12.42
N ARG A 323 -14.72 51.41 -12.02
CA ARG A 323 -15.88 51.74 -12.83
C ARG A 323 -16.70 52.92 -12.30
N MET A 324 -16.08 53.95 -11.72
CA MET A 324 -16.80 55.22 -11.53
C MET A 324 -16.59 56.12 -12.74
N PRO A 325 -17.66 56.55 -13.41
CA PRO A 325 -17.51 57.52 -14.49
C PRO A 325 -17.09 58.89 -13.94
N SER A 326 -16.04 59.47 -14.49
CA SER A 326 -15.69 60.86 -14.24
C SER A 326 -16.80 61.73 -14.87
N SER A 327 -17.60 62.33 -14.02
CA SER A 327 -18.52 63.40 -14.42
C SER A 327 -17.72 64.66 -14.64
N ALA A 328 -17.73 65.13 -15.89
CA ALA A 328 -17.36 66.51 -16.26
C ALA A 328 -18.44 67.48 -15.86
#